data_838d216438850d5fdfa10dd28e2b4618
#
_entry.id   838d216438850d5fdfa10dd28e2b4618
#
_cell.length_a   1.000
_cell.length_b   1.000
_cell.length_c   1.000
_cell.angle_alpha   90.00
_cell.angle_beta   90.00
_cell.angle_gamma   90.00
#
_symmetry.space_group_name_H-M   'P 1'
#
loop_
_entity.id
_entity.type
_entity.pdbx_description
1 polymer ?
#
loop_
_entity_poly.entity_id
_entity_poly.type
_entity_poly.pdbx_seq_one_letter_code
_entity_poly.pdbx_strand_id
1 'polypeptide(L)'
;KDTSVQTVFCGGLCASAASLFSSVLVQEGGCPFVFILGDLEEAGYFYHDLTQILGTERVLFFPSSFRRSIKYGQKDAANEILRTEVLSRLQKGEEGLCIVTYPDALAEKVVSRKELSNKTLKLNVGEKVDTTFITDVLHSYGFEYVDYVYEPGQYAVRGSIIDVFSFASE
;
A
#
# COMPACT_ATOMS: atom_id res chain seq x y z
N LYS A 1 -3.96 -14.18 -26.77
CA LYS A 1 -2.77 -13.42 -26.28
C LYS A 1 -1.54 -13.96 -26.99
N ASP A 2 -0.87 -13.12 -27.78
CA ASP A 2 0.41 -13.49 -28.39
C ASP A 2 1.50 -13.39 -27.30
N THR A 3 1.98 -14.54 -26.83
CA THR A 3 2.99 -14.63 -25.78
C THR A 3 4.41 -14.30 -26.26
N SER A 4 4.60 -14.08 -27.58
CA SER A 4 5.88 -13.70 -28.16
C SER A 4 6.18 -12.20 -28.03
N VAL A 5 5.15 -11.36 -27.82
CA VAL A 5 5.29 -9.92 -27.69
C VAL A 5 5.56 -9.57 -26.22
N GLN A 6 6.78 -9.08 -25.93
CA GLN A 6 7.17 -8.64 -24.58
C GLN A 6 6.98 -7.15 -24.35
N THR A 7 6.95 -6.34 -25.41
CA THR A 7 6.85 -4.88 -25.32
C THR A 7 5.92 -4.36 -26.39
N VAL A 8 4.98 -3.50 -25.97
CA VAL A 8 4.08 -2.77 -26.87
C VAL A 8 4.24 -1.28 -26.65
N PHE A 9 4.46 -0.54 -27.72
CA PHE A 9 4.51 0.93 -27.69
C PHE A 9 3.16 1.49 -28.10
N CYS A 10 2.54 2.28 -27.22
CA CYS A 10 1.29 3.00 -27.47
C CYS A 10 1.56 4.49 -27.52
N GLY A 11 1.61 5.08 -28.73
CA GLY A 11 1.81 6.50 -28.94
C GLY A 11 0.51 7.28 -29.08
N GLY A 12 0.56 8.62 -28.79
CA GLY A 12 -0.56 9.52 -29.00
C GLY A 12 -1.66 9.50 -27.94
N LEU A 13 -1.45 8.82 -26.81
CA LEU A 13 -2.36 8.86 -25.68
C LEU A 13 -2.14 10.15 -24.88
N CYS A 14 -3.08 11.09 -24.98
CA CYS A 14 -3.01 12.38 -24.30
C CYS A 14 -4.04 12.46 -23.18
N ALA A 15 -3.70 13.12 -22.07
CA ALA A 15 -4.56 13.33 -20.90
C ALA A 15 -5.23 12.02 -20.46
N SER A 16 -6.54 12.03 -20.14
CA SER A 16 -7.29 10.86 -19.68
C SER A 16 -7.43 9.73 -20.72
N ALA A 17 -6.98 9.91 -21.98
CA ALA A 17 -6.97 8.81 -22.96
C ALA A 17 -6.04 7.66 -22.49
N ALA A 18 -4.96 7.96 -21.80
CA ALA A 18 -4.08 6.95 -21.22
C ALA A 18 -4.80 6.14 -20.13
N SER A 19 -5.54 6.80 -19.26
CA SER A 19 -6.31 6.16 -18.17
C SER A 19 -7.45 5.29 -18.74
N LEU A 20 -8.18 5.78 -19.74
CA LEU A 20 -9.23 5.02 -20.42
C LEU A 20 -8.68 3.78 -21.11
N PHE A 21 -7.61 3.91 -21.87
CA PHE A 21 -6.96 2.78 -22.52
C PHE A 21 -6.46 1.75 -21.51
N SER A 22 -5.80 2.22 -20.44
CA SER A 22 -5.28 1.36 -19.39
C SER A 22 -6.37 0.63 -18.62
N SER A 23 -7.54 1.26 -18.42
CA SER A 23 -8.67 0.62 -17.74
C SER A 23 -9.20 -0.59 -18.49
N VAL A 24 -9.23 -0.53 -19.82
CA VAL A 24 -9.62 -1.67 -20.67
C VAL A 24 -8.61 -2.82 -20.52
N LEU A 25 -7.31 -2.51 -20.51
CA LEU A 25 -6.27 -3.54 -20.30
C LEU A 25 -6.41 -4.23 -18.95
N VAL A 26 -6.70 -3.48 -17.89
CA VAL A 26 -6.90 -4.02 -16.53
C VAL A 26 -8.15 -4.91 -16.49
N GLN A 27 -9.25 -4.52 -17.14
CA GLN A 27 -10.49 -5.30 -17.16
C GLN A 27 -10.33 -6.63 -17.90
N GLU A 28 -9.57 -6.65 -19.00
CA GLU A 28 -9.33 -7.83 -19.82
C GLU A 28 -8.16 -8.70 -19.27
N GLY A 29 -7.33 -8.14 -18.40
CA GLY A 29 -6.17 -8.81 -17.81
C GLY A 29 -6.51 -9.54 -16.52
N GLY A 30 -6.05 -10.79 -16.38
CA GLY A 30 -6.20 -11.57 -15.14
C GLY A 30 -4.99 -11.47 -14.21
N CYS A 31 -4.07 -10.54 -14.42
CA CYS A 31 -2.86 -10.35 -13.61
C CYS A 31 -2.82 -8.92 -13.04
N PRO A 32 -2.05 -8.69 -11.97
CA PRO A 32 -1.81 -7.33 -11.47
C PRO A 32 -1.10 -6.46 -12.51
N PHE A 33 -1.51 -5.19 -12.60
CA PHE A 33 -0.88 -4.17 -13.45
C PHE A 33 -0.14 -3.16 -12.58
N VAL A 34 1.03 -2.74 -13.03
CA VAL A 34 1.80 -1.65 -12.39
C VAL A 34 1.99 -0.55 -13.42
N PHE A 35 1.46 0.64 -13.13
CA PHE A 35 1.62 1.85 -13.93
C PHE A 35 2.64 2.76 -13.27
N ILE A 36 3.71 3.04 -14.00
CA ILE A 36 4.81 3.90 -13.54
C ILE A 36 4.75 5.20 -14.31
N LEU A 37 4.31 6.27 -13.67
CA LEU A 37 4.19 7.61 -14.26
C LEU A 37 5.49 8.39 -14.01
N GLY A 38 5.62 9.57 -14.66
CA GLY A 38 6.84 10.36 -14.61
C GLY A 38 7.17 10.91 -13.22
N ASP A 39 6.15 11.33 -12.48
CA ASP A 39 6.29 11.91 -11.14
C ASP A 39 5.03 11.70 -10.29
N LEU A 40 5.06 12.24 -9.06
CA LEU A 40 3.95 12.19 -8.11
C LEU A 40 2.66 12.84 -8.65
N GLU A 41 2.78 13.95 -9.35
CA GLU A 41 1.63 14.73 -9.84
C GLU A 41 0.91 13.97 -10.96
N GLU A 42 1.66 13.50 -11.96
CA GLU A 42 1.11 12.61 -13.01
C GLU A 42 0.50 11.35 -12.43
N ALA A 43 1.19 10.70 -11.49
CA ALA A 43 0.69 9.49 -10.83
C ALA A 43 -0.61 9.77 -10.06
N GLY A 44 -0.72 10.91 -9.39
CA GLY A 44 -1.93 11.32 -8.68
C GLY A 44 -3.14 11.51 -9.61
N TYR A 45 -2.96 12.21 -10.73
CA TYR A 45 -4.03 12.38 -11.73
C TYR A 45 -4.44 11.05 -12.34
N PHE A 46 -3.49 10.23 -12.74
CA PHE A 46 -3.75 8.93 -13.32
C PHE A 46 -4.46 7.98 -12.36
N TYR A 47 -4.04 7.97 -11.08
CA TYR A 47 -4.69 7.23 -10.01
C TYR A 47 -6.14 7.67 -9.82
N HIS A 48 -6.38 8.99 -9.77
CA HIS A 48 -7.74 9.53 -9.63
C HIS A 48 -8.64 9.11 -10.80
N ASP A 49 -8.17 9.25 -12.03
CA ASP A 49 -8.92 8.82 -13.22
C ASP A 49 -9.27 7.33 -13.16
N LEU A 50 -8.28 6.49 -12.88
CA LEU A 50 -8.51 5.04 -12.81
C LEU A 50 -9.46 4.64 -11.68
N THR A 51 -9.40 5.30 -10.52
CA THR A 51 -10.33 5.04 -9.43
C THR A 51 -11.78 5.40 -9.79
N GLN A 52 -11.98 6.44 -10.58
CA GLN A 52 -13.32 6.80 -11.09
C GLN A 52 -13.87 5.76 -12.08
N ILE A 53 -12.98 5.11 -12.85
CA ILE A 53 -13.40 4.16 -13.89
C ILE A 53 -13.54 2.73 -13.33
N LEU A 54 -12.58 2.28 -12.51
CA LEU A 54 -12.45 0.89 -12.05
C LEU A 54 -12.94 0.66 -10.61
N GLY A 55 -13.17 1.74 -9.85
CA GLY A 55 -13.48 1.71 -8.43
C GLY A 55 -12.22 1.69 -7.54
N THR A 56 -12.39 2.13 -6.29
CA THR A 56 -11.32 2.24 -5.29
C THR A 56 -10.77 0.89 -4.84
N GLU A 57 -11.58 -0.16 -4.92
CA GLU A 57 -11.21 -1.51 -4.48
C GLU A 57 -10.11 -2.16 -5.32
N ARG A 58 -9.99 -1.75 -6.59
CA ARG A 58 -9.02 -2.34 -7.53
C ARG A 58 -7.79 -1.51 -7.76
N VAL A 59 -7.89 -0.20 -7.55
CA VAL A 59 -6.82 0.75 -7.86
C VAL A 59 -6.13 1.17 -6.59
N LEU A 60 -4.83 0.91 -6.51
CA LEU A 60 -3.99 1.19 -5.36
C LEU A 60 -2.93 2.22 -5.72
N PHE A 61 -2.64 3.09 -4.79
CA PHE A 61 -1.55 4.06 -4.92
C PHE A 61 -0.34 3.62 -4.11
N PHE A 62 0.83 3.61 -4.75
CA PHE A 62 2.09 3.27 -4.08
C PHE A 62 3.01 4.50 -4.09
N PRO A 63 2.88 5.40 -3.11
CA PRO A 63 3.66 6.64 -3.03
C PRO A 63 5.06 6.43 -2.43
N SER A 64 5.90 7.47 -2.49
CA SER A 64 7.09 7.59 -1.65
C SER A 64 6.68 7.74 -0.18
N SER A 65 7.41 7.09 0.73
CA SER A 65 7.18 7.23 2.17
C SER A 65 7.63 8.58 2.71
N PHE A 66 8.37 9.37 1.94
CA PHE A 66 8.91 10.67 2.37
C PHE A 66 8.13 11.85 1.78
N ARG A 67 7.84 12.85 2.59
CA ARG A 67 7.35 14.15 2.10
C ARG A 67 8.50 15.02 1.61
N ARG A 68 8.41 15.51 0.38
CA ARG A 68 9.39 16.47 -0.19
C ARG A 68 9.44 17.81 0.55
N SER A 69 8.38 18.20 1.28
CA SER A 69 8.21 19.55 1.85
C SER A 69 8.55 19.71 3.33
N ILE A 70 8.81 18.65 4.06
CA ILE A 70 9.06 18.70 5.51
C ILE A 70 10.37 17.98 5.80
N LYS A 71 11.28 18.64 6.55
CA LYS A 71 12.61 18.15 7.00
C LYS A 71 13.04 16.79 6.44
N TYR A 72 14.13 16.76 5.71
CA TYR A 72 14.75 15.55 5.17
C TYR A 72 14.71 14.40 6.19
N GLY A 73 14.11 13.27 5.79
CA GLY A 73 14.08 12.04 6.59
C GLY A 73 12.82 11.79 7.42
N GLN A 74 11.83 12.67 7.40
CA GLN A 74 10.57 12.40 8.10
C GLN A 74 9.62 11.65 7.17
N LYS A 75 9.22 10.45 7.61
CA LYS A 75 8.26 9.61 6.91
C LYS A 75 6.84 10.14 7.08
N ASP A 76 6.02 9.95 6.05
CA ASP A 76 4.59 10.24 6.08
C ASP A 76 3.82 8.96 6.44
N ALA A 77 3.21 8.94 7.62
CA ALA A 77 2.45 7.79 8.09
C ALA A 77 1.32 7.37 7.14
N ALA A 78 0.64 8.33 6.50
CA ALA A 78 -0.40 8.02 5.53
C ALA A 78 0.17 7.30 4.30
N ASN A 79 1.33 7.74 3.80
CA ASN A 79 1.99 7.08 2.70
C ASN A 79 2.51 5.68 3.07
N GLU A 80 2.97 5.48 4.31
CA GLU A 80 3.37 4.15 4.79
C GLU A 80 2.19 3.17 4.85
N ILE A 81 0.99 3.63 5.23
CA ILE A 81 -0.24 2.82 5.16
C ILE A 81 -0.51 2.38 3.72
N LEU A 82 -0.55 3.31 2.76
CA LEU A 82 -0.80 3.01 1.36
C LEU A 82 0.22 2.00 0.80
N ARG A 83 1.50 2.16 1.12
CA ARG A 83 2.55 1.22 0.73
C ARG A 83 2.34 -0.17 1.32
N THR A 84 2.00 -0.23 2.62
CA THR A 84 1.76 -1.48 3.33
C THR A 84 0.55 -2.21 2.78
N GLU A 85 -0.52 -1.49 2.46
CA GLU A 85 -1.72 -2.04 1.82
C GLU A 85 -1.36 -2.73 0.49
N VAL A 86 -0.66 -2.03 -0.41
CA VAL A 86 -0.22 -2.60 -1.70
C VAL A 86 0.58 -3.89 -1.49
N LEU A 87 1.57 -3.87 -0.59
CA LEU A 87 2.43 -5.03 -0.33
C LEU A 87 1.63 -6.21 0.27
N SER A 88 0.70 -5.92 1.18
CA SER A 88 -0.16 -6.93 1.80
C SER A 88 -1.08 -7.60 0.77
N ARG A 89 -1.73 -6.82 -0.09
CA ARG A 89 -2.65 -7.34 -1.12
C ARG A 89 -1.92 -8.14 -2.20
N LEU A 90 -0.72 -7.70 -2.60
CA LEU A 90 0.15 -8.48 -3.49
C LEU A 90 0.60 -9.80 -2.83
N GLN A 91 0.86 -9.80 -1.51
CA GLN A 91 1.23 -11.01 -0.80
C GLN A 91 0.07 -12.01 -0.72
N LYS A 92 -1.17 -11.53 -0.57
CA LYS A 92 -2.39 -12.36 -0.59
C LYS A 92 -2.64 -12.97 -1.98
N GLY A 93 -1.97 -12.47 -3.03
CA GLY A 93 -2.14 -12.96 -4.40
C GLY A 93 -3.45 -12.50 -5.02
N GLU A 94 -3.98 -11.36 -4.63
CA GLU A 94 -5.21 -10.81 -5.19
C GLU A 94 -5.04 -10.53 -6.68
N GLU A 95 -6.01 -10.98 -7.47
CA GLU A 95 -6.03 -10.80 -8.92
C GLU A 95 -6.64 -9.46 -9.33
N GLY A 96 -6.27 -8.96 -10.51
CA GLY A 96 -6.86 -7.75 -11.10
C GLY A 96 -6.53 -6.46 -10.38
N LEU A 97 -5.48 -6.43 -9.56
CA LEU A 97 -4.99 -5.22 -8.91
C LEU A 97 -4.34 -4.28 -9.92
N CYS A 98 -4.60 -3.00 -9.75
CA CYS A 98 -3.99 -1.91 -10.51
C CYS A 98 -3.18 -1.03 -9.55
N ILE A 99 -1.87 -1.02 -9.69
CA ILE A 99 -0.96 -0.27 -8.82
C ILE A 99 -0.41 0.91 -9.59
N VAL A 100 -0.63 2.11 -9.10
CA VAL A 100 -0.11 3.36 -9.68
C VAL A 100 1.03 3.88 -8.82
N THR A 101 2.16 4.20 -9.45
CA THR A 101 3.39 4.62 -8.77
C THR A 101 4.26 5.51 -9.66
N TYR A 102 5.40 5.93 -9.15
CA TYR A 102 6.39 6.77 -9.84
C TYR A 102 7.82 6.43 -9.38
N PRO A 103 8.88 6.86 -10.11
CA PRO A 103 10.25 6.42 -9.87
C PRO A 103 10.76 6.62 -8.44
N ASP A 104 10.49 7.78 -7.81
CA ASP A 104 10.95 8.04 -6.44
C ASP A 104 10.41 7.00 -5.44
N ALA A 105 9.14 6.60 -5.60
CA ALA A 105 8.51 5.60 -4.74
C ALA A 105 9.11 4.19 -4.92
N LEU A 106 9.51 3.86 -6.16
CA LEU A 106 10.14 2.57 -6.49
C LEU A 106 11.60 2.49 -6.07
N ALA A 107 12.29 3.64 -5.97
CA ALA A 107 13.68 3.70 -5.51
C ALA A 107 13.83 3.37 -4.02
N GLU A 108 12.75 3.44 -3.25
CA GLU A 108 12.76 3.15 -1.82
C GLU A 108 12.74 1.64 -1.55
N LYS A 109 13.53 1.22 -0.56
CA LYS A 109 13.52 -0.16 -0.08
C LYS A 109 12.17 -0.50 0.53
N VAL A 110 11.71 -1.71 0.27
CA VAL A 110 10.51 -2.29 0.89
C VAL A 110 10.91 -3.53 1.69
N VAL A 111 10.06 -3.88 2.66
CA VAL A 111 10.22 -5.13 3.40
C VAL A 111 10.03 -6.32 2.46
N SER A 112 10.83 -7.36 2.66
CA SER A 112 10.67 -8.59 1.88
C SER A 112 9.36 -9.30 2.26
N ARG A 113 8.83 -10.14 1.34
CA ARG A 113 7.62 -10.94 1.60
C ARG A 113 7.74 -11.77 2.89
N LYS A 114 8.93 -12.31 3.17
CA LYS A 114 9.21 -13.10 4.37
C LYS A 114 9.17 -12.27 5.63
N GLU A 115 9.75 -11.07 5.60
CA GLU A 115 9.72 -10.14 6.74
C GLU A 115 8.31 -9.63 7.01
N LEU A 116 7.54 -9.30 5.97
CA LEU A 116 6.14 -8.87 6.12
C LEU A 116 5.30 -9.99 6.76
N SER A 117 5.47 -11.24 6.31
CA SER A 117 4.78 -12.41 6.90
C SER A 117 5.16 -12.61 8.36
N ASN A 118 6.43 -12.46 8.70
CA ASN A 118 6.94 -12.66 10.06
C ASN A 118 6.49 -11.55 11.03
N LYS A 119 6.19 -10.36 10.51
CA LYS A 119 5.72 -9.19 11.31
C LYS A 119 4.20 -9.01 11.25
N THR A 120 3.46 -10.03 10.87
CA THR A 120 1.99 -10.01 10.86
C THR A 120 1.46 -10.88 11.99
N LEU A 121 0.83 -10.29 12.98
CA LEU A 121 0.12 -10.99 14.05
C LEU A 121 -1.35 -11.12 13.65
N LYS A 122 -1.86 -12.36 13.63
CA LYS A 122 -3.28 -12.65 13.38
C LYS A 122 -3.93 -13.05 14.69
N LEU A 123 -5.00 -12.37 15.06
CA LEU A 123 -5.82 -12.67 16.24
C LEU A 123 -7.25 -12.98 15.79
N ASN A 124 -7.85 -14.00 16.35
CA ASN A 124 -9.23 -14.37 16.05
C ASN A 124 -10.16 -13.98 17.21
N VAL A 125 -11.37 -13.55 16.90
CA VAL A 125 -12.38 -13.22 17.90
C VAL A 125 -12.68 -14.48 18.75
N GLY A 126 -12.64 -14.30 20.09
CA GLY A 126 -12.82 -15.40 21.05
C GLY A 126 -11.54 -16.13 21.44
N GLU A 127 -10.40 -15.82 20.84
CA GLU A 127 -9.11 -16.36 21.25
C GLU A 127 -8.64 -15.70 22.56
N LYS A 128 -8.18 -16.54 23.51
CA LYS A 128 -7.61 -16.04 24.76
C LYS A 128 -6.14 -15.72 24.53
N VAL A 129 -5.80 -14.46 24.52
CA VAL A 129 -4.44 -13.97 24.34
C VAL A 129 -4.01 -13.15 25.56
N ASP A 130 -2.79 -13.36 26.03
CA ASP A 130 -2.22 -12.56 27.09
C ASP A 130 -1.88 -11.16 26.60
N THR A 131 -2.30 -10.15 27.36
CA THR A 131 -2.00 -8.75 27.06
C THR A 131 -0.49 -8.48 27.03
N THR A 132 0.27 -9.12 27.91
CA THR A 132 1.75 -9.01 27.94
C THR A 132 2.35 -9.53 26.65
N PHE A 133 1.87 -10.67 26.13
CA PHE A 133 2.34 -11.20 24.87
C PHE A 133 2.09 -10.24 23.70
N ILE A 134 0.89 -9.62 23.65
CA ILE A 134 0.56 -8.66 22.60
C ILE A 134 1.49 -7.44 22.67
N THR A 135 1.70 -6.88 23.85
CA THR A 135 2.56 -5.71 24.03
C THR A 135 4.02 -6.00 23.66
N ASP A 136 4.54 -7.16 24.02
CA ASP A 136 5.89 -7.59 23.65
C ASP A 136 6.06 -7.73 22.14
N VAL A 137 5.06 -8.30 21.46
CA VAL A 137 5.04 -8.41 19.99
C VAL A 137 4.98 -7.02 19.36
N LEU A 138 4.10 -6.14 19.81
CA LEU A 138 4.00 -4.78 19.28
C LEU A 138 5.32 -4.01 19.45
N HIS A 139 5.92 -4.12 20.62
CA HIS A 139 7.23 -3.50 20.88
C HIS A 139 8.32 -4.09 19.95
N SER A 140 8.33 -5.40 19.74
CA SER A 140 9.27 -6.06 18.83
C SER A 140 9.08 -5.65 17.36
N TYR A 141 7.86 -5.25 16.99
CA TYR A 141 7.52 -4.74 15.66
C TYR A 141 7.84 -3.23 15.51
N GLY A 142 8.28 -2.59 16.59
CA GLY A 142 8.66 -1.18 16.60
C GLY A 142 7.49 -0.23 16.82
N PHE A 143 6.38 -0.71 17.38
CA PHE A 143 5.29 0.15 17.79
C PHE A 143 5.67 0.94 19.04
N GLU A 144 5.24 2.21 19.09
CA GLU A 144 5.47 3.11 20.20
C GLU A 144 4.31 3.03 21.20
N TYR A 145 4.65 2.90 22.50
CA TYR A 145 3.66 2.98 23.57
C TYR A 145 3.32 4.45 23.87
N VAL A 146 2.02 4.77 23.84
CA VAL A 146 1.48 6.12 24.09
C VAL A 146 0.25 6.05 25.00
N ASP A 147 -0.12 7.17 25.63
CA ASP A 147 -1.35 7.25 26.43
C ASP A 147 -2.61 7.24 25.57
N TYR A 148 -2.54 7.87 24.38
CA TYR A 148 -3.60 7.93 23.39
C TYR A 148 -3.02 7.69 22.00
N VAL A 149 -3.70 6.83 21.23
CA VAL A 149 -3.27 6.44 19.89
C VAL A 149 -3.80 7.43 18.86
N TYR A 150 -2.91 8.07 18.10
CA TYR A 150 -3.25 9.07 17.06
C TYR A 150 -2.65 8.74 15.69
N GLU A 151 -1.54 8.01 15.66
CA GLU A 151 -0.77 7.75 14.45
C GLU A 151 -0.49 6.26 14.26
N PRO A 152 -0.35 5.79 12.99
CA PRO A 152 0.07 4.42 12.73
C PRO A 152 1.41 4.07 13.40
N GLY A 153 1.49 2.86 13.94
CA GLY A 153 2.66 2.42 14.69
C GLY A 153 2.60 2.77 16.17
N GLN A 154 1.47 3.27 16.67
CA GLN A 154 1.24 3.53 18.08
C GLN A 154 0.31 2.50 18.70
N TYR A 155 0.49 2.25 20.01
CA TYR A 155 -0.44 1.47 20.81
C TYR A 155 -0.58 2.03 22.23
N ALA A 156 -1.74 1.79 22.85
CA ALA A 156 -2.02 2.16 24.24
C ALA A 156 -2.64 0.97 24.98
N VAL A 157 -2.38 0.87 26.27
CA VAL A 157 -2.93 -0.18 27.15
C VAL A 157 -3.70 0.46 28.28
N ARG A 158 -5.00 0.13 28.36
CA ARG A 158 -5.90 0.63 29.39
C ARG A 158 -6.63 -0.53 30.08
N GLY A 159 -6.03 -1.04 31.12
CA GLY A 159 -6.51 -2.25 31.81
C GLY A 159 -6.44 -3.47 30.88
N SER A 160 -7.56 -4.05 30.52
CA SER A 160 -7.65 -5.19 29.58
C SER A 160 -7.86 -4.78 28.12
N ILE A 161 -7.87 -3.48 27.81
CA ILE A 161 -8.07 -2.95 26.47
C ILE A 161 -6.73 -2.55 25.91
N ILE A 162 -6.44 -2.98 24.69
CA ILE A 162 -5.26 -2.57 23.93
C ILE A 162 -5.76 -1.89 22.67
N ASP A 163 -5.48 -0.60 22.53
CA ASP A 163 -5.72 0.17 21.32
C ASP A 163 -4.46 0.11 20.47
N VAL A 164 -4.61 -0.22 19.19
CA VAL A 164 -3.48 -0.30 18.26
C VAL A 164 -3.85 0.39 16.96
N PHE A 165 -2.99 1.28 16.48
CA PHE A 165 -3.09 1.83 15.14
C PHE A 165 -2.06 1.14 14.25
N SER A 166 -2.51 0.17 13.50
CA SER A 166 -1.68 -0.59 12.57
C SER A 166 -1.33 0.22 11.32
N PHE A 167 -0.23 -0.14 10.65
CA PHE A 167 0.08 0.33 9.29
C PHE A 167 -0.76 -0.38 8.22
N ALA A 168 -1.49 -1.43 8.57
CA ALA A 168 -2.44 -2.09 7.69
C ALA A 168 -3.84 -1.57 7.98
N SER A 169 -4.52 -1.01 6.98
CA SER A 169 -5.96 -0.76 7.03
C SER A 169 -6.69 -2.03 6.54
N GLU A 170 -7.67 -2.49 7.28
CA GLU A 170 -8.71 -3.39 6.78
C GLU A 170 -9.96 -2.60 6.44
#